data_cfc9bffe250991a3d40f7493cedbd467
#
_entry.id   cfc9bffe250991a3d40f7493cedbd467
#
_cell.length_a   1.000
_cell.length_b   1.000
_cell.length_c   1.000
_cell.angle_alpha   90.00
_cell.angle_beta   90.00
_cell.angle_gamma   90.00
#
_symmetry.space_group_name_H-M   'P 1'
#
loop_
_entity.id
_entity.type
_entity.pdbx_description
1 polymer ?
#
loop_
_entity_poly.entity_id
_entity_poly.type
_entity_poly.pdbx_seq_one_letter_code
_entity_poly.pdbx_strand_id
1 'polypeptide(L)'
;MRHFAPFGRRHVSGRMLLAAAGALAAPPLLASRAVTLGLTPVFLDSDIVLVRHIESHISARLGRPVQVVKRRTYREVTTLLVAGQLDAAWICGYPFVQYREALDVLAVPLYRGQPLYRAYLIARQDRGAAALVDLRGDIHAFSDPDSNSGFLVTGAMLADLGTAPGAFFARSFFTYGHRNVIRAVAAGLAQSGSVDGYVWDVMSEIEPALVGATRIVQASAPMGFPPFASSRQADPGLARSIRDALLTMPETPDGRAILATLRLDGFVAASPDLFDSIAALSKRARAAG
;
A
#
# COMPACT_ATOMS: atom_id res chain seq x y z
N MET A 1 -84.86 66.57 20.69
CA MET A 1 -84.96 66.32 22.12
C MET A 1 -84.18 65.11 22.49
N ARG A 2 -83.40 65.16 23.50
CA ARG A 2 -82.49 64.24 24.09
C ARG A 2 -81.05 64.17 23.50
N HIS A 3 -80.21 64.87 24.19
CA HIS A 3 -78.75 64.85 24.05
C HIS A 3 -78.13 63.50 24.43
N PHE A 4 -77.17 63.09 23.68
CA PHE A 4 -76.19 62.06 24.14
C PHE A 4 -74.79 62.56 23.91
N ALA A 5 -74.01 62.59 24.99
CA ALA A 5 -72.62 63.01 25.04
C ALA A 5 -71.69 61.90 24.55
N PRO A 6 -70.51 62.22 24.02
CA PRO A 6 -69.58 61.21 23.51
C PRO A 6 -68.67 60.64 24.60
N PHE A 7 -68.47 59.31 24.56
CA PHE A 7 -67.55 58.57 25.40
C PHE A 7 -66.09 58.75 24.94
N GLY A 8 -65.21 59.10 25.87
CA GLY A 8 -63.80 59.27 25.64
C GLY A 8 -63.04 57.92 25.39
N ARG A 9 -62.18 57.87 24.37
CA ARG A 9 -61.28 56.78 24.08
C ARG A 9 -60.04 56.89 24.96
N ARG A 10 -59.81 55.89 25.84
CA ARG A 10 -58.55 55.69 26.54
C ARG A 10 -57.55 55.03 25.59
N HIS A 11 -56.41 55.71 25.31
CA HIS A 11 -55.25 55.11 24.62
C HIS A 11 -54.48 54.22 25.60
N VAL A 12 -54.50 52.95 25.34
CA VAL A 12 -53.59 52.00 25.99
C VAL A 12 -52.34 51.84 25.12
N SER A 13 -51.22 52.42 25.58
CA SER A 13 -49.91 52.28 24.94
C SER A 13 -49.32 50.91 25.29
N GLY A 14 -49.48 49.93 24.40
CA GLY A 14 -48.79 48.63 24.50
C GLY A 14 -47.34 48.78 24.08
N ARG A 15 -46.44 48.69 25.02
CA ARG A 15 -44.98 48.49 24.70
C ARG A 15 -44.76 47.07 24.22
N MET A 16 -44.54 46.94 22.93
CA MET A 16 -44.09 45.66 22.32
C MET A 16 -42.61 45.46 22.61
N LEU A 17 -42.29 44.53 23.51
CA LEU A 17 -40.91 44.02 23.71
C LEU A 17 -40.57 43.11 22.53
N LEU A 18 -39.74 43.57 21.58
CA LEU A 18 -39.06 42.69 20.61
C LEU A 18 -37.97 41.90 21.32
N ALA A 19 -38.22 40.62 21.60
CA ALA A 19 -37.17 39.66 21.96
C ALA A 19 -36.38 39.32 20.68
N ALA A 20 -35.19 39.87 20.51
CA ALA A 20 -34.26 39.47 19.49
C ALA A 20 -33.69 38.10 19.86
N ALA A 21 -34.21 37.02 19.25
CA ALA A 21 -33.62 35.70 19.31
C ALA A 21 -32.35 35.72 18.44
N GLY A 22 -31.19 35.89 19.07
CA GLY A 22 -29.89 35.73 18.45
C GLY A 22 -29.69 34.25 18.09
N ALA A 23 -29.92 33.87 16.83
CA ALA A 23 -29.51 32.59 16.30
C ALA A 23 -27.96 32.55 16.31
N LEU A 24 -27.38 31.84 17.28
CA LEU A 24 -25.97 31.43 17.23
C LEU A 24 -25.81 30.49 16.00
N ALA A 25 -25.41 31.08 14.88
CA ALA A 25 -24.98 30.31 13.72
C ALA A 25 -23.73 29.54 14.15
N ALA A 26 -23.86 28.23 14.38
CA ALA A 26 -22.73 27.34 14.52
C ALA A 26 -21.81 27.53 13.28
N PRO A 27 -20.48 27.72 13.46
CA PRO A 27 -19.60 27.83 12.32
C PRO A 27 -19.76 26.57 11.44
N PRO A 28 -19.75 26.71 10.11
CA PRO A 28 -19.82 25.57 9.23
C PRO A 28 -18.65 24.65 9.61
N LEU A 29 -18.92 23.40 9.99
CA LEU A 29 -17.90 22.37 10.09
C LEU A 29 -17.29 22.29 8.70
N LEU A 30 -16.13 22.91 8.50
CA LEU A 30 -15.32 22.69 7.31
C LEU A 30 -15.07 21.19 7.25
N ALA A 31 -15.79 20.49 6.39
CA ALA A 31 -15.61 19.07 6.18
C ALA A 31 -14.12 18.86 5.84
N SER A 32 -13.35 18.34 6.78
CA SER A 32 -11.93 18.13 6.57
C SER A 32 -11.77 17.23 5.36
N ARG A 33 -10.90 17.61 4.43
CA ARG A 33 -10.58 16.78 3.25
C ARG A 33 -10.32 15.34 3.69
N ALA A 34 -10.88 14.37 2.98
CA ALA A 34 -10.58 12.97 3.23
C ALA A 34 -9.07 12.70 3.10
N VAL A 35 -8.56 11.88 4.00
CA VAL A 35 -7.16 11.40 3.92
C VAL A 35 -7.06 10.36 2.81
N THR A 36 -6.09 10.52 1.92
CA THR A 36 -5.90 9.64 0.76
C THR A 36 -4.73 8.68 0.99
N LEU A 37 -5.00 7.38 0.98
CA LEU A 37 -3.99 6.34 1.13
C LEU A 37 -3.82 5.57 -0.16
N GLY A 38 -2.58 5.50 -0.68
CA GLY A 38 -2.24 4.68 -1.84
C GLY A 38 -1.97 3.22 -1.44
N LEU A 39 -2.45 2.28 -2.23
CA LEU A 39 -2.03 0.88 -2.15
C LEU A 39 -1.48 0.44 -3.49
N THR A 40 -0.25 -0.10 -3.51
CA THR A 40 0.29 -0.78 -4.69
C THR A 40 -0.35 -2.16 -4.84
N PRO A 41 -0.47 -2.72 -6.06
CA PRO A 41 -1.07 -4.02 -6.31
C PRO A 41 -0.18 -5.20 -5.84
N VAL A 42 0.37 -5.12 -4.64
CA VAL A 42 1.15 -6.21 -4.00
C VAL A 42 0.22 -7.29 -3.48
N PHE A 43 -0.87 -6.85 -2.86
CA PHE A 43 -1.87 -7.69 -2.21
C PHE A 43 -3.20 -7.64 -2.94
N LEU A 44 -3.93 -8.72 -2.84
CA LEU A 44 -5.38 -8.92 -2.92
C LEU A 44 -6.15 -7.72 -3.52
N ASP A 45 -5.74 -7.27 -4.71
CA ASP A 45 -6.38 -6.15 -5.43
C ASP A 45 -7.90 -6.31 -5.54
N SER A 46 -8.40 -7.51 -5.34
CA SER A 46 -9.82 -7.87 -5.40
C SER A 46 -10.51 -7.87 -4.04
N ASP A 47 -9.79 -7.73 -2.92
CA ASP A 47 -10.42 -7.76 -1.60
C ASP A 47 -10.95 -6.39 -1.18
N ILE A 48 -12.15 -6.08 -1.70
CA ILE A 48 -12.89 -4.86 -1.36
C ILE A 48 -13.18 -4.79 0.15
N VAL A 49 -13.37 -5.94 0.80
CA VAL A 49 -13.69 -6.01 2.23
C VAL A 49 -12.48 -5.58 3.06
N LEU A 50 -11.29 -6.10 2.74
CA LEU A 50 -10.05 -5.71 3.42
C LEU A 50 -9.76 -4.22 3.26
N VAL A 51 -9.93 -3.68 2.06
CA VAL A 51 -9.74 -2.24 1.79
C VAL A 51 -10.67 -1.40 2.66
N ARG A 52 -11.97 -1.75 2.73
CA ARG A 52 -12.93 -1.05 3.59
C ARG A 52 -12.59 -1.15 5.08
N HIS A 53 -12.08 -2.29 5.53
CA HIS A 53 -11.64 -2.44 6.92
C HIS A 53 -10.45 -1.54 7.22
N ILE A 54 -9.48 -1.44 6.32
CA ILE A 54 -8.33 -0.52 6.45
C ILE A 54 -8.83 0.94 6.48
N GLU A 55 -9.71 1.35 5.56
CA GLU A 55 -10.30 2.68 5.54
C GLU A 55 -11.02 3.00 6.85
N SER A 56 -11.89 2.10 7.31
CA SER A 56 -12.66 2.26 8.55
C SER A 56 -11.76 2.36 9.77
N HIS A 57 -10.78 1.45 9.90
CA HIS A 57 -9.86 1.44 11.03
C HIS A 57 -9.04 2.73 11.13
N ILE A 58 -8.39 3.13 10.04
CA ILE A 58 -7.57 4.34 10.03
C ILE A 58 -8.45 5.59 10.20
N SER A 59 -9.64 5.63 9.58
CA SER A 59 -10.61 6.72 9.74
C SER A 59 -11.01 6.92 11.21
N ALA A 60 -11.31 5.82 11.93
CA ALA A 60 -11.65 5.86 13.34
C ALA A 60 -10.50 6.39 14.21
N ARG A 61 -9.25 6.03 13.88
CA ARG A 61 -8.06 6.50 14.60
C ARG A 61 -7.73 7.98 14.34
N LEU A 62 -7.98 8.45 13.12
CA LEU A 62 -7.70 9.84 12.73
C LEU A 62 -8.87 10.80 13.03
N GLY A 63 -10.08 10.29 13.30
CA GLY A 63 -11.29 11.13 13.42
C GLY A 63 -11.66 11.84 12.11
N ARG A 64 -11.22 11.32 10.96
CA ARG A 64 -11.40 11.91 9.61
C ARG A 64 -11.70 10.82 8.59
N PRO A 65 -12.49 11.09 7.54
CA PRO A 65 -12.69 10.14 6.45
C PRO A 65 -11.35 9.75 5.80
N VAL A 66 -11.18 8.47 5.52
CA VAL A 66 -10.04 7.91 4.79
C VAL A 66 -10.55 7.27 3.51
N GLN A 67 -9.85 7.48 2.42
CA GLN A 67 -10.12 6.89 1.11
C GLN A 67 -8.87 6.20 0.58
N VAL A 68 -9.00 4.93 0.22
CA VAL A 68 -7.94 4.18 -0.44
C VAL A 68 -7.97 4.42 -1.95
N VAL A 69 -6.83 4.80 -2.49
CA VAL A 69 -6.59 5.02 -3.92
C VAL A 69 -5.77 3.86 -4.46
N LYS A 70 -6.37 3.08 -5.36
CA LYS A 70 -5.71 1.98 -6.07
C LYS A 70 -5.33 2.40 -7.48
N ARG A 71 -4.20 1.91 -7.99
CA ARG A 71 -3.75 2.07 -9.37
C ARG A 71 -3.25 0.75 -9.91
N ARG A 72 -3.10 0.66 -11.21
CA ARG A 72 -2.70 -0.59 -11.90
C ARG A 72 -1.22 -0.92 -11.72
N THR A 73 -0.37 0.09 -11.59
CA THR A 73 1.08 -0.07 -11.54
C THR A 73 1.67 0.58 -10.29
N TYR A 74 2.84 0.09 -9.87
CA TYR A 74 3.60 0.69 -8.77
C TYR A 74 3.98 2.13 -9.07
N ARG A 75 4.35 2.40 -10.32
CA ARG A 75 4.73 3.74 -10.78
C ARG A 75 3.63 4.77 -10.59
N GLU A 76 2.39 4.43 -10.94
CA GLU A 76 1.25 5.34 -10.78
C GLU A 76 1.04 5.72 -9.31
N VAL A 77 1.06 4.76 -8.38
CA VAL A 77 0.93 5.04 -6.94
C VAL A 77 2.09 5.89 -6.44
N THR A 78 3.32 5.52 -6.79
CA THR A 78 4.53 6.24 -6.35
C THR A 78 4.56 7.66 -6.88
N THR A 79 4.17 7.88 -8.14
CA THR A 79 4.11 9.22 -8.74
C THR A 79 3.12 10.12 -7.99
N LEU A 80 1.93 9.60 -7.67
CA LEU A 80 0.94 10.34 -6.89
C LEU A 80 1.46 10.69 -5.48
N LEU A 81 2.16 9.74 -4.83
CA LEU A 81 2.74 9.94 -3.51
C LEU A 81 3.83 11.03 -3.53
N VAL A 82 4.78 10.93 -4.44
CA VAL A 82 5.89 11.90 -4.58
C VAL A 82 5.36 13.29 -4.93
N ALA A 83 4.30 13.37 -5.74
CA ALA A 83 3.63 14.63 -6.09
C ALA A 83 2.76 15.21 -4.96
N GLY A 84 2.68 14.56 -3.78
CA GLY A 84 1.84 15.01 -2.67
C GLY A 84 0.33 14.89 -2.92
N GLN A 85 -0.08 14.10 -3.92
CA GLN A 85 -1.48 13.82 -4.23
C GLN A 85 -2.06 12.67 -3.39
N LEU A 86 -1.20 11.94 -2.69
CA LEU A 86 -1.55 10.99 -1.63
C LEU A 86 -0.92 11.46 -0.32
N ASP A 87 -1.64 11.32 0.77
CA ASP A 87 -1.14 11.67 2.10
C ASP A 87 -0.13 10.61 2.60
N ALA A 88 -0.37 9.34 2.28
CA ALA A 88 0.57 8.23 2.49
C ALA A 88 0.27 7.10 1.49
N ALA A 89 1.20 6.16 1.35
CA ALA A 89 0.97 4.96 0.56
C ALA A 89 1.80 3.77 1.07
N TRP A 90 1.26 2.57 0.90
CA TRP A 90 2.01 1.33 1.04
C TRP A 90 2.65 1.01 -0.31
N ILE A 91 3.97 1.21 -0.39
CA ILE A 91 4.73 1.10 -1.64
C ILE A 91 5.82 0.02 -1.53
N CYS A 92 6.30 -0.44 -2.68
CA CYS A 92 7.44 -1.36 -2.73
C CYS A 92 8.75 -0.67 -2.30
N GLY A 93 9.70 -1.45 -1.74
CA GLY A 93 10.99 -0.93 -1.29
C GLY A 93 11.86 -0.37 -2.43
N TYR A 94 11.72 -0.84 -3.67
CA TYR A 94 12.48 -0.31 -4.79
C TYR A 94 12.05 1.11 -5.19
N PRO A 95 10.77 1.42 -5.42
CA PRO A 95 10.32 2.81 -5.56
C PRO A 95 10.70 3.70 -4.37
N PHE A 96 10.61 3.21 -3.13
CA PHE A 96 11.07 3.97 -1.97
C PHE A 96 12.55 4.37 -2.10
N VAL A 97 13.42 3.45 -2.48
CA VAL A 97 14.85 3.73 -2.71
C VAL A 97 15.07 4.72 -3.84
N GLN A 98 14.31 4.62 -4.94
CA GLN A 98 14.43 5.54 -6.07
C GLN A 98 14.10 6.99 -5.70
N TYR A 99 13.14 7.17 -4.79
CA TYR A 99 12.64 8.48 -4.36
C TYR A 99 12.94 8.80 -2.89
N ARG A 100 13.99 8.19 -2.31
CA ARG A 100 14.37 8.29 -0.89
C ARG A 100 14.47 9.73 -0.38
N GLU A 101 14.93 10.65 -1.25
CA GLU A 101 15.07 12.07 -0.91
C GLU A 101 13.73 12.81 -0.81
N ALA A 102 12.67 12.27 -1.42
CA ALA A 102 11.34 12.88 -1.44
C ALA A 102 10.35 12.21 -0.48
N LEU A 103 10.71 11.06 0.11
CA LEU A 103 9.82 10.22 0.90
C LEU A 103 10.36 9.97 2.31
N ASP A 104 9.44 9.87 3.27
CA ASP A 104 9.71 9.42 4.64
C ASP A 104 9.02 8.08 4.91
N VAL A 105 9.72 7.18 5.63
CA VAL A 105 9.13 5.93 6.13
C VAL A 105 8.22 6.25 7.31
N LEU A 106 6.97 5.84 7.24
CA LEU A 106 6.03 5.95 8.37
C LEU A 106 6.07 4.69 9.25
N ALA A 107 5.91 3.53 8.64
CA ALA A 107 5.93 2.25 9.33
C ALA A 107 6.26 1.11 8.33
N VAL A 108 6.79 0.02 8.86
CA VAL A 108 7.10 -1.19 8.09
C VAL A 108 6.35 -2.36 8.71
N PRO A 109 5.66 -3.20 7.90
CA PRO A 109 5.01 -4.40 8.39
C PRO A 109 5.98 -5.37 9.05
N LEU A 110 5.49 -6.06 10.09
CA LEU A 110 6.14 -7.23 10.68
C LEU A 110 5.54 -8.50 10.08
N TYR A 111 6.39 -9.34 9.53
CA TYR A 111 6.04 -10.66 9.04
C TYR A 111 6.93 -11.71 9.69
N ARG A 112 6.32 -12.68 10.39
CA ARG A 112 7.05 -13.67 11.19
C ARG A 112 8.06 -13.05 12.16
N GLY A 113 7.62 -11.98 12.84
CA GLY A 113 8.39 -11.25 13.82
C GLY A 113 9.50 -10.34 13.28
N GLN A 114 9.61 -10.19 11.94
CA GLN A 114 10.68 -9.40 11.31
C GLN A 114 10.11 -8.37 10.33
N PRO A 115 10.71 -7.17 10.21
CA PRO A 115 10.35 -6.20 9.19
C PRO A 115 11.03 -6.53 7.84
N LEU A 116 11.15 -7.82 7.53
CA LEU A 116 11.93 -8.33 6.39
C LEU A 116 11.11 -9.34 5.59
N TYR A 117 11.42 -9.43 4.31
CA TYR A 117 10.87 -10.42 3.39
C TYR A 117 11.94 -10.90 2.38
N ARG A 118 11.60 -11.86 1.53
CA ARG A 118 12.48 -12.39 0.48
C ARG A 118 11.80 -12.31 -0.88
N ALA A 119 12.60 -12.26 -1.93
CA ALA A 119 12.14 -12.55 -3.28
C ALA A 119 12.31 -14.04 -3.55
N TYR A 120 11.35 -14.65 -4.24
CA TYR A 120 11.46 -16.04 -4.71
C TYR A 120 11.50 -16.07 -6.23
N LEU A 121 12.45 -16.86 -6.76
CA LEU A 121 12.35 -17.42 -8.11
C LEU A 121 11.53 -18.68 -8.02
N ILE A 122 10.45 -18.76 -8.79
CA ILE A 122 9.58 -19.92 -8.84
C ILE A 122 9.57 -20.55 -10.23
N ALA A 123 9.33 -21.85 -10.29
CA ALA A 123 9.08 -22.59 -11.51
C ALA A 123 7.87 -23.51 -11.33
N ARG A 124 7.43 -24.15 -12.40
CA ARG A 124 6.44 -25.22 -12.30
C ARG A 124 6.93 -26.34 -11.38
N GLN A 125 6.00 -27.00 -10.71
CA GLN A 125 6.30 -28.07 -9.74
C GLN A 125 7.09 -29.22 -10.38
N ASP A 126 6.81 -29.58 -11.64
CA ASP A 126 7.46 -30.65 -12.38
C ASP A 126 8.83 -30.28 -12.98
N ARG A 127 9.24 -29.02 -12.88
CA ARG A 127 10.52 -28.56 -13.42
C ARG A 127 11.68 -28.79 -12.46
N GLY A 128 12.72 -29.46 -12.89
CA GLY A 128 13.91 -29.83 -12.10
C GLY A 128 14.96 -28.70 -11.90
N ALA A 129 14.57 -27.40 -12.05
CA ALA A 129 15.48 -26.27 -11.85
C ALA A 129 15.85 -26.12 -10.37
N ALA A 130 17.13 -25.91 -10.04
CA ALA A 130 17.65 -25.74 -8.68
C ALA A 130 18.21 -24.33 -8.41
N ALA A 131 18.53 -23.56 -9.46
CA ALA A 131 19.11 -22.22 -9.36
C ALA A 131 18.68 -21.35 -10.55
N LEU A 132 18.98 -20.03 -10.47
CA LEU A 132 18.69 -19.09 -11.55
C LEU A 132 19.26 -19.55 -12.90
N VAL A 133 20.47 -20.11 -12.91
CA VAL A 133 21.13 -20.54 -14.17
C VAL A 133 20.35 -21.60 -14.93
N ASP A 134 19.55 -22.41 -14.24
CA ASP A 134 18.70 -23.45 -14.84
C ASP A 134 17.46 -22.88 -15.54
N LEU A 135 17.16 -21.59 -15.32
CA LEU A 135 16.03 -20.89 -15.92
C LEU A 135 16.39 -20.21 -17.25
N ARG A 136 17.64 -20.39 -17.73
CA ARG A 136 18.07 -19.83 -19.02
C ARG A 136 17.20 -20.33 -20.16
N GLY A 137 16.77 -19.39 -21.01
CA GLY A 137 15.90 -19.71 -22.14
C GLY A 137 14.41 -19.90 -21.81
N ASP A 138 14.01 -19.71 -20.54
CA ASP A 138 12.59 -19.77 -20.16
C ASP A 138 11.78 -18.60 -20.74
N ILE A 139 10.48 -18.80 -20.85
CA ILE A 139 9.51 -17.69 -20.78
C ILE A 139 9.35 -17.37 -19.31
N HIS A 140 9.72 -16.15 -18.90
CA HIS A 140 9.76 -15.73 -17.49
C HIS A 140 8.72 -14.65 -17.20
N ALA A 141 7.95 -14.83 -16.12
CA ALA A 141 6.96 -13.86 -15.67
C ALA A 141 7.54 -12.96 -14.57
N PHE A 142 7.48 -11.65 -14.77
CA PHE A 142 7.76 -10.62 -13.77
C PHE A 142 6.46 -10.01 -13.24
N SER A 143 6.50 -9.44 -12.02
CA SER A 143 5.31 -8.79 -11.46
C SER A 143 5.10 -7.38 -12.01
N ASP A 144 6.07 -6.46 -11.79
CA ASP A 144 5.99 -5.05 -12.19
C ASP A 144 7.41 -4.51 -12.41
N PRO A 145 7.66 -3.63 -13.39
CA PRO A 145 8.99 -3.07 -13.64
C PRO A 145 9.60 -2.36 -12.42
N ASP A 146 8.78 -1.79 -11.55
CA ASP A 146 9.23 -1.10 -10.33
C ASP A 146 9.16 -2.02 -9.09
N SER A 147 8.97 -3.34 -9.26
CA SER A 147 8.98 -4.30 -8.16
C SER A 147 10.41 -4.68 -7.76
N ASN A 148 10.69 -4.64 -6.44
CA ASN A 148 11.94 -5.15 -5.91
C ASN A 148 12.04 -6.68 -6.08
N SER A 149 11.12 -7.43 -5.50
CA SER A 149 11.13 -8.90 -5.50
C SER A 149 10.72 -9.49 -6.84
N GLY A 150 9.82 -8.85 -7.56
CA GLY A 150 9.29 -9.34 -8.83
C GLY A 150 10.04 -8.91 -10.08
N PHE A 151 11.14 -8.13 -9.95
CA PHE A 151 11.96 -7.71 -11.07
C PHE A 151 13.41 -7.39 -10.68
N LEU A 152 13.63 -6.42 -9.78
CA LEU A 152 14.97 -5.88 -9.48
C LEU A 152 15.94 -6.95 -8.98
N VAL A 153 15.49 -7.80 -8.05
CA VAL A 153 16.36 -8.87 -7.48
C VAL A 153 16.87 -9.78 -8.58
N THR A 154 16.00 -10.24 -9.46
CA THR A 154 16.37 -11.10 -10.59
C THR A 154 17.28 -10.36 -11.56
N GLY A 155 17.00 -9.09 -11.85
CA GLY A 155 17.89 -8.25 -12.67
C GLY A 155 19.28 -8.12 -12.08
N ALA A 156 19.41 -7.90 -10.77
CA ALA A 156 20.71 -7.82 -10.09
C ALA A 156 21.45 -9.18 -10.09
N MET A 157 20.74 -10.29 -9.88
CA MET A 157 21.35 -11.64 -9.96
C MET A 157 21.85 -11.95 -11.37
N LEU A 158 21.13 -11.50 -12.41
CA LEU A 158 21.58 -11.66 -13.80
C LEU A 158 22.76 -10.74 -14.13
N ALA A 159 22.80 -9.54 -13.56
CA ALA A 159 23.93 -8.62 -13.67
C ALA A 159 25.21 -9.25 -13.09
N ASP A 160 25.11 -9.93 -11.95
CA ASP A 160 26.23 -10.66 -11.35
C ASP A 160 26.74 -11.82 -12.25
N LEU A 161 25.90 -12.31 -13.18
CA LEU A 161 26.26 -13.29 -14.21
C LEU A 161 26.69 -12.63 -15.53
N GLY A 162 26.87 -11.32 -15.58
CA GLY A 162 27.26 -10.58 -16.79
C GLY A 162 26.19 -10.58 -17.88
N THR A 163 24.92 -10.68 -17.52
CA THR A 163 23.79 -10.75 -18.47
C THR A 163 22.59 -9.92 -18.00
N ALA A 164 21.60 -9.76 -18.89
CA ALA A 164 20.36 -9.05 -18.60
C ALA A 164 19.15 -9.95 -18.92
N PRO A 165 17.94 -9.64 -18.40
CA PRO A 165 16.76 -10.46 -18.63
C PRO A 165 16.47 -10.77 -20.11
N GLY A 166 16.63 -9.78 -21.00
CA GLY A 166 16.36 -9.95 -22.44
C GLY A 166 17.38 -10.84 -23.18
N ALA A 167 18.59 -11.05 -22.61
CA ALA A 167 19.60 -11.95 -23.16
C ALA A 167 19.59 -13.32 -22.47
N PHE A 168 19.00 -13.41 -21.27
CA PHE A 168 19.00 -14.64 -20.48
C PHE A 168 17.74 -15.48 -20.72
N PHE A 169 16.57 -14.85 -20.70
CA PHE A 169 15.29 -15.51 -20.96
C PHE A 169 14.96 -15.45 -22.45
N ALA A 170 14.34 -16.50 -22.99
CA ALA A 170 13.85 -16.49 -24.37
C ALA A 170 12.79 -15.39 -24.58
N ARG A 171 11.97 -15.16 -23.55
CA ARG A 171 10.99 -14.07 -23.47
C ARG A 171 10.68 -13.76 -22.01
N SER A 172 10.36 -12.51 -21.72
CA SER A 172 9.79 -12.14 -20.44
C SER A 172 8.62 -11.18 -20.62
N PHE A 173 7.72 -11.15 -19.63
CA PHE A 173 6.58 -10.24 -19.62
C PHE A 173 6.19 -9.86 -18.20
N PHE A 174 5.49 -8.71 -18.06
CA PHE A 174 4.97 -8.22 -16.78
C PHE A 174 3.51 -8.57 -16.60
N THR A 175 3.16 -9.04 -15.42
CA THR A 175 1.79 -9.47 -15.05
C THR A 175 1.04 -8.44 -14.21
N TYR A 176 1.74 -7.41 -13.74
CA TYR A 176 1.26 -6.34 -12.86
C TYR A 176 0.60 -6.86 -11.56
N GLY A 177 1.18 -7.93 -10.98
CA GLY A 177 0.77 -8.48 -9.69
C GLY A 177 1.45 -9.82 -9.40
N HIS A 178 1.87 -10.04 -8.14
CA HIS A 178 2.59 -11.26 -7.74
C HIS A 178 1.71 -12.50 -7.84
N ARG A 179 0.42 -12.41 -7.49
CA ARG A 179 -0.54 -13.50 -7.67
C ARG A 179 -0.67 -13.93 -9.14
N ASN A 180 -0.59 -12.95 -10.07
CA ASN A 180 -0.64 -13.24 -11.50
C ASN A 180 0.63 -13.94 -11.99
N VAL A 181 1.81 -13.66 -11.39
CA VAL A 181 3.04 -14.42 -11.66
C VAL A 181 2.83 -15.89 -11.29
N ILE A 182 2.34 -16.15 -10.07
CA ILE A 182 2.06 -17.52 -9.60
C ILE A 182 1.10 -18.23 -10.55
N ARG A 183 0.01 -17.56 -10.96
CA ARG A 183 -0.97 -18.09 -11.91
C ARG A 183 -0.36 -18.38 -13.28
N ALA A 184 0.47 -17.48 -13.80
CA ALA A 184 1.13 -17.66 -15.10
C ALA A 184 2.05 -18.88 -15.10
N VAL A 185 2.80 -19.09 -14.02
CA VAL A 185 3.68 -20.25 -13.86
C VAL A 185 2.86 -21.53 -13.65
N ALA A 186 1.89 -21.52 -12.76
CA ALA A 186 1.02 -22.68 -12.48
C ALA A 186 0.27 -23.15 -13.74
N ALA A 187 -0.22 -22.20 -14.55
CA ALA A 187 -0.93 -22.49 -15.79
C ALA A 187 -0.02 -22.85 -16.98
N GLY A 188 1.33 -22.80 -16.81
CA GLY A 188 2.29 -23.07 -17.89
C GLY A 188 2.42 -21.97 -18.93
N LEU A 189 1.88 -20.77 -18.69
CA LEU A 189 2.08 -19.60 -19.55
C LEU A 189 3.53 -19.06 -19.44
N ALA A 190 4.18 -19.32 -18.32
CA ALA A 190 5.59 -19.10 -18.08
C ALA A 190 6.20 -20.37 -17.47
N GLN A 191 7.45 -20.67 -17.79
CA GLN A 191 8.19 -21.77 -17.17
C GLN A 191 8.71 -21.38 -15.77
N SER A 192 8.99 -20.09 -15.59
CA SER A 192 9.49 -19.54 -14.33
C SER A 192 8.95 -18.14 -14.07
N GLY A 193 9.15 -17.64 -12.85
CA GLY A 193 8.73 -16.29 -12.47
C GLY A 193 9.43 -15.75 -11.24
N SER A 194 9.39 -14.42 -11.09
CA SER A 194 9.91 -13.70 -9.94
C SER A 194 8.75 -13.17 -9.11
N VAL A 195 8.70 -13.52 -7.83
CA VAL A 195 7.56 -13.21 -6.97
C VAL A 195 8.02 -12.74 -5.60
N ASP A 196 7.16 -11.98 -4.93
CA ASP A 196 7.28 -11.66 -3.52
C ASP A 196 7.06 -12.92 -2.68
N GLY A 197 8.04 -13.27 -1.85
CA GLY A 197 7.98 -14.50 -1.05
C GLY A 197 6.87 -14.47 -0.03
N TYR A 198 6.59 -13.32 0.59
CA TYR A 198 5.46 -13.21 1.49
C TYR A 198 4.12 -13.43 0.75
N VAL A 199 3.96 -12.90 -0.47
CA VAL A 199 2.75 -13.17 -1.27
C VAL A 199 2.65 -14.66 -1.61
N TRP A 200 3.76 -15.30 -1.99
CA TRP A 200 3.76 -16.73 -2.29
C TRP A 200 3.40 -17.57 -1.06
N ASP A 201 3.97 -17.23 0.12
CA ASP A 201 3.69 -17.92 1.39
C ASP A 201 2.22 -17.76 1.79
N VAL A 202 1.66 -16.54 1.75
CA VAL A 202 0.25 -16.28 2.06
C VAL A 202 -0.67 -17.00 1.06
N MET A 203 -0.34 -16.95 -0.22
CA MET A 203 -1.11 -17.66 -1.25
C MET A 203 -1.07 -19.18 -1.08
N SER A 204 0.01 -19.74 -0.51
CA SER A 204 0.09 -21.17 -0.20
C SER A 204 -0.93 -21.62 0.84
N GLU A 205 -1.35 -20.72 1.71
CA GLU A 205 -2.40 -20.98 2.70
C GLU A 205 -3.82 -20.82 2.11
N ILE A 206 -4.04 -19.78 1.30
CA ILE A 206 -5.38 -19.42 0.81
C ILE A 206 -5.75 -20.07 -0.52
N GLU A 207 -4.76 -20.37 -1.38
CA GLU A 207 -4.93 -21.05 -2.67
C GLU A 207 -3.91 -22.19 -2.83
N PRO A 208 -3.91 -23.21 -1.94
CA PRO A 208 -2.87 -24.25 -1.91
C PRO A 208 -2.77 -25.05 -3.21
N ALA A 209 -3.89 -25.28 -3.91
CA ALA A 209 -3.89 -25.96 -5.19
C ALA A 209 -3.16 -25.17 -6.30
N LEU A 210 -3.32 -23.85 -6.30
CA LEU A 210 -2.63 -22.97 -7.25
C LEU A 210 -1.13 -22.95 -6.97
N VAL A 211 -0.75 -22.69 -5.71
CA VAL A 211 0.66 -22.57 -5.33
C VAL A 211 1.37 -23.91 -5.41
N GLY A 212 0.68 -25.03 -5.08
CA GLY A 212 1.21 -26.39 -5.19
C GLY A 212 1.57 -26.82 -6.62
N ALA A 213 1.07 -26.13 -7.64
CA ALA A 213 1.52 -26.31 -9.03
C ALA A 213 2.88 -25.61 -9.31
N THR A 214 3.42 -24.87 -8.35
CA THR A 214 4.69 -24.15 -8.43
C THR A 214 5.64 -24.60 -7.30
N ARG A 215 6.91 -24.33 -7.46
CA ARG A 215 7.94 -24.57 -6.44
C ARG A 215 8.92 -23.42 -6.39
N ILE A 216 9.51 -23.19 -5.22
CA ILE A 216 10.61 -22.23 -5.07
C ILE A 216 11.88 -22.87 -5.63
N VAL A 217 12.50 -22.19 -6.60
CA VAL A 217 13.81 -22.55 -7.16
C VAL A 217 14.92 -21.93 -6.32
N GLN A 218 14.78 -20.66 -5.99
CA GLN A 218 15.79 -19.91 -5.24
C GLN A 218 15.13 -18.78 -4.45
N ALA A 219 15.61 -18.53 -3.23
CA ALA A 219 15.22 -17.39 -2.41
C ALA A 219 16.38 -16.38 -2.30
N SER A 220 16.05 -15.09 -2.27
CA SER A 220 17.03 -14.04 -2.02
C SER A 220 17.47 -14.01 -0.55
N ALA A 221 18.51 -13.23 -0.24
CA ALA A 221 18.73 -12.72 1.10
C ALA A 221 17.50 -11.92 1.58
N PRO A 222 17.26 -11.80 2.91
CA PRO A 222 16.19 -10.97 3.44
C PRO A 222 16.44 -9.50 3.14
N MET A 223 15.37 -8.75 2.89
CA MET A 223 15.37 -7.32 2.56
C MET A 223 14.26 -6.63 3.32
N GLY A 224 14.35 -5.31 3.48
CA GLY A 224 13.31 -4.51 4.12
C GLY A 224 11.93 -4.73 3.48
N PHE A 225 10.94 -5.04 4.33
CA PHE A 225 9.56 -5.25 3.87
C PHE A 225 9.00 -3.94 3.27
N PRO A 226 8.14 -4.00 2.25
CA PRO A 226 7.51 -2.82 1.64
C PRO A 226 6.94 -1.85 2.66
N PRO A 227 7.38 -0.55 2.69
CA PRO A 227 6.99 0.39 3.72
C PRO A 227 5.67 1.09 3.43
N PHE A 228 4.97 1.54 4.48
CA PHE A 228 4.13 2.72 4.39
C PHE A 228 5.04 3.96 4.39
N ALA A 229 4.85 4.82 3.42
CA ALA A 229 5.62 6.06 3.26
C ALA A 229 4.71 7.26 3.03
N SER A 230 5.21 8.45 3.34
CA SER A 230 4.60 9.73 2.97
C SER A 230 5.56 10.57 2.16
N SER A 231 5.06 11.56 1.41
CA SER A 231 5.91 12.62 0.86
C SER A 231 6.48 13.45 2.01
N ARG A 232 7.73 13.91 1.89
CA ARG A 232 8.33 14.89 2.83
C ARG A 232 7.60 16.24 2.83
N GLN A 233 6.79 16.49 1.80
CA GLN A 233 5.93 17.69 1.71
C GLN A 233 4.57 17.51 2.41
N ALA A 234 4.25 16.30 2.89
CA ALA A 234 3.01 16.03 3.60
C ALA A 234 2.95 16.77 4.94
N ASP A 235 1.73 17.03 5.43
CA ASP A 235 1.54 17.59 6.77
C ASP A 235 2.16 16.67 7.84
N PRO A 236 3.14 17.17 8.63
CA PRO A 236 3.84 16.30 9.58
C PRO A 236 2.94 15.79 10.71
N GLY A 237 1.86 16.51 11.05
CA GLY A 237 0.88 16.10 12.04
C GLY A 237 0.06 14.92 11.52
N LEU A 238 -0.42 15.01 10.28
CA LEU A 238 -1.15 13.94 9.63
C LEU A 238 -0.27 12.69 9.42
N ALA A 239 0.97 12.88 8.95
CA ALA A 239 1.94 11.78 8.78
C ALA A 239 2.18 11.02 10.09
N ARG A 240 2.37 11.73 11.21
CA ARG A 240 2.47 11.11 12.54
C ARG A 240 1.21 10.36 12.93
N SER A 241 0.03 10.96 12.72
CA SER A 241 -1.24 10.31 13.07
C SER A 241 -1.47 9.03 12.28
N ILE A 242 -1.13 9.00 10.97
CA ILE A 242 -1.20 7.79 10.14
C ILE A 242 -0.22 6.74 10.66
N ARG A 243 1.03 7.13 10.95
CA ARG A 243 2.02 6.23 11.54
C ARG A 243 1.52 5.62 12.84
N ASP A 244 1.02 6.43 13.76
CA ASP A 244 0.54 5.97 15.06
C ASP A 244 -0.67 5.02 14.91
N ALA A 245 -1.57 5.29 13.95
CA ALA A 245 -2.68 4.39 13.62
C ALA A 245 -2.19 3.01 13.13
N LEU A 246 -1.09 2.96 12.37
CA LEU A 246 -0.48 1.71 11.92
C LEU A 246 0.22 0.97 13.07
N LEU A 247 1.04 1.69 13.88
CA LEU A 247 1.80 1.09 14.97
C LEU A 247 0.91 0.51 16.07
N THR A 248 -0.23 1.15 16.34
CA THR A 248 -1.21 0.71 17.36
C THR A 248 -2.30 -0.22 16.79
N MET A 249 -2.18 -0.65 15.54
CA MET A 249 -3.16 -1.56 14.92
C MET A 249 -3.41 -2.85 15.74
N PRO A 250 -2.40 -3.52 16.35
CA PRO A 250 -2.62 -4.72 17.16
C PRO A 250 -3.45 -4.48 18.44
N GLU A 251 -3.57 -3.24 18.89
CA GLU A 251 -4.26 -2.90 20.15
C GLU A 251 -5.79 -2.99 20.03
N THR A 252 -6.33 -2.93 18.82
CA THR A 252 -7.78 -2.93 18.56
C THR A 252 -8.26 -4.25 17.97
N PRO A 253 -9.52 -4.67 18.23
CA PRO A 253 -10.08 -5.87 17.59
C PRO A 253 -10.07 -5.79 16.07
N ASP A 254 -10.49 -4.65 15.49
CA ASP A 254 -10.54 -4.45 14.03
C ASP A 254 -9.14 -4.48 13.42
N GLY A 255 -8.16 -3.83 14.07
CA GLY A 255 -6.78 -3.86 13.63
C GLY A 255 -6.20 -5.27 13.64
N ARG A 256 -6.47 -6.06 14.69
CA ARG A 256 -6.06 -7.47 14.73
C ARG A 256 -6.72 -8.30 13.62
N ALA A 257 -7.98 -8.05 13.30
CA ALA A 257 -8.66 -8.74 12.21
C ALA A 257 -8.03 -8.41 10.83
N ILE A 258 -7.66 -7.14 10.60
CA ILE A 258 -6.93 -6.71 9.40
C ILE A 258 -5.57 -7.43 9.32
N LEU A 259 -4.80 -7.40 10.41
CA LEU A 259 -3.48 -8.04 10.47
C LEU A 259 -3.57 -9.56 10.23
N ALA A 260 -4.55 -10.22 10.83
CA ALA A 260 -4.80 -11.65 10.62
C ALA A 260 -5.12 -11.97 9.14
N THR A 261 -5.93 -11.12 8.48
CA THR A 261 -6.23 -11.26 7.04
C THR A 261 -4.96 -11.09 6.20
N LEU A 262 -4.12 -10.13 6.56
CA LEU A 262 -2.83 -9.88 5.91
C LEU A 262 -1.73 -10.87 6.32
N ARG A 263 -1.93 -11.73 7.32
CA ARG A 263 -0.88 -12.59 7.90
C ARG A 263 0.32 -11.79 8.42
N LEU A 264 0.08 -10.61 8.94
CA LEU A 264 1.08 -9.74 9.53
C LEU A 264 0.96 -9.72 11.05
N ASP A 265 2.09 -9.56 11.73
CA ASP A 265 2.13 -9.48 13.20
C ASP A 265 1.85 -8.05 13.71
N GLY A 266 2.02 -7.04 12.86
CA GLY A 266 1.86 -5.62 13.17
C GLY A 266 2.68 -4.73 12.25
N PHE A 267 2.96 -3.53 12.74
CA PHE A 267 3.84 -2.56 12.10
C PHE A 267 4.85 -2.03 13.11
N VAL A 268 6.04 -1.67 12.62
CA VAL A 268 7.09 -1.04 13.42
C VAL A 268 7.62 0.22 12.78
N ALA A 269 8.13 1.13 13.60
CA ALA A 269 8.98 2.21 13.10
C ALA A 269 10.31 1.64 12.61
N ALA A 270 10.80 2.12 11.49
CA ALA A 270 12.06 1.68 10.92
C ALA A 270 12.85 2.85 10.35
N SER A 271 14.20 2.74 10.42
CA SER A 271 15.10 3.64 9.71
C SER A 271 15.06 3.38 8.21
N PRO A 272 15.24 4.41 7.36
CA PRO A 272 15.46 4.25 5.93
C PRO A 272 16.61 3.29 5.56
N ASP A 273 17.57 3.07 6.45
CA ASP A 273 18.71 2.15 6.24
C ASP A 273 18.29 0.68 6.07
N LEU A 274 17.09 0.33 6.55
CA LEU A 274 16.47 -0.98 6.31
C LEU A 274 16.43 -1.35 4.81
N PHE A 275 16.44 -0.34 3.92
CA PHE A 275 16.34 -0.49 2.46
C PHE A 275 17.69 -0.38 1.74
N ASP A 276 18.82 -0.30 2.46
CA ASP A 276 20.14 -0.15 1.84
C ASP A 276 20.55 -1.36 0.99
N SER A 277 20.11 -2.55 1.37
CA SER A 277 20.29 -3.75 0.56
C SER A 277 19.60 -3.64 -0.80
N ILE A 278 18.41 -3.02 -0.85
CA ILE A 278 17.66 -2.76 -2.09
C ILE A 278 18.38 -1.69 -2.93
N ALA A 279 18.94 -0.65 -2.28
CA ALA A 279 19.75 0.36 -2.96
C ALA A 279 20.98 -0.25 -3.62
N ALA A 280 21.65 -1.18 -2.94
CA ALA A 280 22.79 -1.93 -3.49
C ALA A 280 22.39 -2.79 -4.69
N LEU A 281 21.24 -3.49 -4.63
CA LEU A 281 20.69 -4.26 -5.76
C LEU A 281 20.43 -3.34 -6.97
N SER A 282 19.82 -2.17 -6.73
CA SER A 282 19.55 -1.19 -7.79
C SER A 282 20.82 -0.72 -8.51
N LYS A 283 21.89 -0.45 -7.75
CA LYS A 283 23.20 -0.07 -8.33
C LYS A 283 23.77 -1.18 -9.19
N ARG A 284 23.74 -2.44 -8.72
CA ARG A 284 24.24 -3.60 -9.48
C ARG A 284 23.45 -3.83 -10.77
N ALA A 285 22.13 -3.83 -10.69
CA ALA A 285 21.29 -4.04 -11.87
C ALA A 285 21.51 -2.98 -12.95
N ARG A 286 21.77 -1.71 -12.57
CA ARG A 286 22.05 -0.61 -13.51
C ARG A 286 23.45 -0.67 -14.12
N ALA A 287 24.42 -1.27 -13.43
CA ALA A 287 25.79 -1.35 -13.93
C ALA A 287 25.97 -2.37 -15.08
N ALA A 288 24.99 -3.24 -15.28
CA ALA A 288 25.03 -4.32 -16.29
C ALA A 288 24.09 -4.05 -17.50
N GLY A 289 23.32 -2.96 -17.52
CA GLY A 289 22.45 -2.53 -18.62
C GLY A 289 22.90 -1.21 -19.18
#